data_76d145d6169f18f653f391ad8a0294ca
#
_entry.id   76d145d6169f18f653f391ad8a0294ca
#
_cell.length_a   1.000
_cell.length_b   1.000
_cell.length_c   1.000
_cell.angle_alpha   90.00
_cell.angle_beta   90.00
_cell.angle_gamma   90.00
#
_symmetry.space_group_name_H-M   'P 1'
#
loop_
_entity.id
_entity.type
_entity.pdbx_description
1 polymer ?
#
loop_
_entity_poly.entity_id
_entity_poly.type
_entity_poly.pdbx_seq_one_letter_code
_entity_poly.pdbx_strand_id
1 'polypeptide(L)'
;MPYYSFDLVIGEEYKNQGGMILEDLRVASDRAEQLANELCVVLPELKTKGCAVRVTDGNKQELYRTPLDPTPAWMRRQLMILGKPPGPVQ
;
A
#
# COMPACT_ATOMS: atom_id res chain seq x y z
N MET A 1 -18.19 -10.43 -8.56
CA MET A 1 -16.93 -9.76 -8.32
C MET A 1 -16.86 -9.35 -6.87
N PRO A 2 -15.73 -9.60 -6.21
CA PRO A 2 -15.68 -9.30 -4.79
C PRO A 2 -15.59 -7.82 -4.48
N TYR A 3 -16.02 -7.48 -3.29
CA TYR A 3 -15.95 -6.12 -2.78
C TYR A 3 -14.67 -5.96 -1.94
N TYR A 4 -13.94 -4.89 -2.17
CA TYR A 4 -12.74 -4.59 -1.40
C TYR A 4 -12.87 -3.22 -0.77
N SER A 5 -12.41 -3.11 0.47
CA SER A 5 -12.41 -1.85 1.19
C SER A 5 -10.96 -1.45 1.47
N PHE A 6 -10.69 -0.16 1.42
CA PHE A 6 -9.35 0.36 1.60
C PHE A 6 -9.31 1.22 2.85
N ASP A 7 -8.40 0.92 3.77
CA ASP A 7 -8.26 1.67 5.01
C ASP A 7 -6.86 2.24 5.12
N LEU A 8 -6.79 3.49 5.56
CA LEU A 8 -5.52 4.08 5.93
C LEU A 8 -5.25 3.73 7.39
N VAL A 9 -4.14 3.07 7.65
CA VAL A 9 -3.74 2.65 8.99
C VAL A 9 -2.71 3.62 9.52
N ILE A 10 -3.00 4.25 10.65
CA ILE A 10 -2.08 5.18 11.29
C ILE A 10 -1.90 4.68 12.72
N GLY A 11 -0.80 3.97 12.97
CA GLY A 11 -0.62 3.35 14.27
C GLY A 11 -1.70 2.32 14.51
N GLU A 12 -2.56 2.59 15.47
CA GLU A 12 -3.67 1.68 15.77
C GLU A 12 -5.00 2.19 15.26
N GLU A 13 -4.99 3.29 14.52
CA GLU A 13 -6.22 3.84 13.98
C GLU A 13 -6.42 3.41 12.54
N TYR A 14 -7.67 3.21 12.17
CA TYR A 14 -8.03 2.84 10.81
C TYR A 14 -9.02 3.86 10.27
N LYS A 15 -8.69 4.47 9.13
CA LYS A 15 -9.56 5.45 8.51
C LYS A 15 -9.95 4.94 7.13
N ASN A 16 -11.23 4.64 6.96
CA ASN A 16 -11.70 4.08 5.71
C ASN A 16 -11.56 5.11 4.58
N GLN A 17 -10.99 4.66 3.47
CA GLN A 17 -10.78 5.50 2.29
C GLN A 17 -11.77 5.17 1.18
N GLY A 18 -12.75 4.32 1.48
CA GLY A 18 -13.73 3.91 0.48
C GLY A 18 -13.53 2.47 0.08
N GLY A 19 -14.39 2.00 -0.79
CA GLY A 19 -14.29 0.63 -1.27
C GLY A 19 -14.87 0.53 -2.65
N MET A 20 -14.64 -0.60 -3.31
CA MET A 20 -15.16 -0.81 -4.64
C MET A 20 -15.15 -2.29 -4.99
N ILE A 21 -15.92 -2.63 -6.02
CA ILE A 21 -15.97 -4.00 -6.51
C ILE A 21 -14.90 -4.12 -7.59
N LEU A 22 -14.00 -5.05 -7.43
CA LEU A 22 -12.88 -5.25 -8.36
C LEU A 22 -12.82 -6.71 -8.76
N GLU A 23 -12.08 -6.99 -9.83
CA GLU A 23 -12.03 -8.35 -10.36
C GLU A 23 -11.38 -9.34 -9.40
N ASP A 24 -10.26 -8.96 -8.82
CA ASP A 24 -9.58 -9.87 -7.92
C ASP A 24 -8.65 -9.08 -7.01
N LEU A 25 -7.96 -9.79 -6.13
CA LEU A 25 -7.09 -9.17 -5.14
C LEU A 25 -5.90 -8.45 -5.79
N ARG A 26 -5.43 -8.95 -6.95
CA ARG A 26 -4.31 -8.30 -7.61
C ARG A 26 -4.67 -6.88 -8.03
N VAL A 27 -5.88 -6.71 -8.57
CA VAL A 27 -6.35 -5.37 -8.94
C VAL A 27 -6.51 -4.51 -7.70
N ALA A 28 -7.02 -5.12 -6.62
CA ALA A 28 -7.18 -4.38 -5.36
C ALA A 28 -5.84 -3.97 -4.78
N SER A 29 -4.83 -4.83 -4.85
CA SER A 29 -3.52 -4.48 -4.32
C SER A 29 -2.86 -3.38 -5.14
N ASP A 30 -3.03 -3.40 -6.46
CA ASP A 30 -2.53 -2.31 -7.30
C ASP A 30 -3.20 -1.00 -6.92
N ARG A 31 -4.50 -1.04 -6.69
CA ARG A 31 -5.22 0.16 -6.30
C ARG A 31 -4.75 0.67 -4.93
N ALA A 32 -4.47 -0.25 -4.01
CA ALA A 32 -3.99 0.13 -2.69
C ALA A 32 -2.63 0.82 -2.78
N GLU A 33 -1.74 0.31 -3.63
CA GLU A 33 -0.43 0.93 -3.81
C GLU A 33 -0.56 2.31 -4.45
N GLN A 34 -1.47 2.45 -5.40
CA GLN A 34 -1.72 3.74 -6.01
C GLN A 34 -2.23 4.73 -4.97
N LEU A 35 -3.16 4.28 -4.13
CA LEU A 35 -3.70 5.13 -3.08
C LEU A 35 -2.61 5.52 -2.08
N ALA A 36 -1.73 4.58 -1.72
CA ALA A 36 -0.63 4.89 -0.82
C ALA A 36 0.29 5.95 -1.42
N ASN A 37 0.58 5.86 -2.71
CA ASN A 37 1.40 6.86 -3.36
C ASN A 37 0.73 8.23 -3.37
N GLU A 38 -0.57 8.26 -3.62
CA GLU A 38 -1.31 9.51 -3.61
C GLU A 38 -1.29 10.15 -2.23
N LEU A 39 -1.45 9.34 -1.19
CA LEU A 39 -1.44 9.85 0.16
C LEU A 39 -0.07 10.38 0.55
N CYS A 40 1.00 9.74 0.06
CA CYS A 40 2.35 10.23 0.32
C CYS A 40 2.57 11.61 -0.28
N VAL A 41 1.94 11.89 -1.42
CA VAL A 41 2.08 13.19 -2.07
C VAL A 41 1.23 14.24 -1.38
N VAL A 42 0.00 13.89 -1.03
CA VAL A 42 -0.95 14.83 -0.44
C VAL A 42 -0.64 15.10 1.02
N LEU A 43 -0.22 14.07 1.75
CA LEU A 43 0.06 14.17 3.18
C LEU A 43 1.42 13.58 3.47
N PRO A 44 2.49 14.31 3.10
CA PRO A 44 3.84 13.75 3.26
C PRO A 44 4.23 13.43 4.70
N GLU A 45 3.58 14.03 5.67
CA GLU A 45 3.89 13.71 7.06
C GLU A 45 3.53 12.26 7.42
N LEU A 46 2.67 11.61 6.65
CA LEU A 46 2.31 10.23 6.93
C LEU A 46 3.48 9.28 6.73
N LYS A 47 4.47 9.67 5.93
CA LYS A 47 5.63 8.82 5.69
C LYS A 47 6.42 8.54 6.95
N THR A 48 6.39 9.47 7.90
CA THR A 48 7.17 9.33 9.12
C THR A 48 6.39 8.73 10.27
N LYS A 49 5.11 8.41 10.04
CA LYS A 49 4.26 7.91 11.11
C LYS A 49 4.01 6.42 11.05
N GLY A 50 4.70 5.72 10.18
CA GLY A 50 4.49 4.28 10.08
C GLY A 50 3.12 3.91 9.58
N CYS A 51 2.61 4.65 8.61
CA CYS A 51 1.27 4.43 8.09
C CYS A 51 1.27 3.39 6.98
N ALA A 52 0.11 2.86 6.68
CA ALA A 52 -0.05 1.86 5.63
C ALA A 52 -1.47 1.94 5.08
N VAL A 53 -1.66 1.39 3.88
CA VAL A 53 -2.99 1.19 3.32
C VAL A 53 -3.26 -0.30 3.36
N ARG A 54 -4.39 -0.70 3.90
CA ARG A 54 -4.75 -2.11 3.93
C ARG A 54 -6.00 -2.35 3.11
N VAL A 55 -6.08 -3.54 2.55
CA VAL A 55 -7.25 -3.97 1.78
C VAL A 55 -7.97 -5.04 2.59
N THR A 56 -9.26 -4.87 2.76
CA THR A 56 -10.08 -5.86 3.45
C THR A 56 -11.21 -6.32 2.54
N ASP A 57 -11.77 -7.47 2.83
CA ASP A 57 -12.90 -7.97 2.07
C ASP A 57 -14.21 -7.55 2.74
N GLY A 58 -15.32 -8.09 2.25
CA GLY A 58 -16.61 -7.75 2.80
C GLY A 58 -16.80 -8.18 4.25
N ASN A 59 -15.97 -9.07 4.73
CA ASN A 59 -16.02 -9.54 6.12
C ASN A 59 -14.98 -8.84 6.99
N LYS A 60 -14.35 -7.79 6.45
CA LYS A 60 -13.36 -7.00 7.15
C LYS A 60 -12.07 -7.80 7.45
N GLN A 61 -11.84 -8.85 6.71
CA GLN A 61 -10.61 -9.61 6.84
C GLN A 61 -9.52 -8.94 6.02
N GLU A 62 -8.36 -8.71 6.64
CA GLU A 62 -7.27 -8.06 5.92
C GLU A 62 -6.67 -9.03 4.92
N LEU A 63 -6.62 -8.61 3.66
CA LEU A 63 -6.10 -9.42 2.57
C LEU A 63 -4.75 -8.92 2.07
N TYR A 64 -4.45 -7.65 2.25
CA TYR A 64 -3.23 -7.06 1.73
C TYR A 64 -2.95 -5.78 2.47
N ARG A 65 -1.67 -5.43 2.59
CA ARG A 65 -1.26 -4.19 3.25
C ARG A 65 -0.02 -3.66 2.55
N THR A 66 0.00 -2.36 2.25
CA THR A 66 1.16 -1.73 1.66
C THR A 66 1.51 -0.50 2.50
N PRO A 67 2.77 -0.35 2.90
CA PRO A 67 3.17 0.78 3.72
C PRO A 67 3.27 2.05 2.88
N LEU A 68 3.09 3.19 3.53
CA LEU A 68 3.39 4.47 2.92
C LEU A 68 4.89 4.68 3.05
N ASP A 69 5.58 4.41 1.98
CA ASP A 69 7.03 4.36 1.98
C ASP A 69 7.55 5.49 1.11
N PRO A 70 8.54 6.26 1.54
CA PRO A 70 9.10 7.32 0.70
C PRO A 70 9.80 6.77 -0.53
N THR A 71 10.12 5.50 -0.57
CA THR A 71 10.78 4.91 -1.72
C THR A 71 9.77 4.70 -2.84
N PRO A 72 10.01 5.22 -4.04
CA PRO A 72 9.10 4.99 -5.15
C PRO A 72 8.94 3.51 -5.46
N ALA A 73 7.79 3.15 -5.99
CA ALA A 73 7.50 1.76 -6.28
C ALA A 73 8.51 1.15 -7.26
N TRP A 74 8.93 1.92 -8.27
CA TRP A 74 9.88 1.40 -9.24
C TRP A 74 11.23 1.09 -8.59
N MET A 75 11.63 1.89 -7.61
CA MET A 75 12.89 1.66 -6.93
C MET A 75 12.80 0.42 -6.04
N ARG A 76 11.69 0.24 -5.34
CA ARG A 76 11.51 -0.96 -4.53
C ARG A 76 11.53 -2.21 -5.40
N ARG A 77 10.92 -2.14 -6.57
CA ARG A 77 10.90 -3.27 -7.48
C ARG A 77 12.30 -3.61 -7.94
N GLN A 78 13.11 -2.59 -8.22
CA GLN A 78 14.49 -2.84 -8.63
C GLN A 78 15.30 -3.51 -7.53
N LEU A 79 15.13 -3.07 -6.30
CA LEU A 79 15.84 -3.67 -5.19
C LEU A 79 15.47 -5.13 -5.02
N MET A 80 14.19 -5.45 -5.22
CA MET A 80 13.75 -6.83 -5.11
C MET A 80 14.30 -7.68 -6.24
N ILE A 81 14.35 -7.15 -7.44
CA ILE A 81 14.87 -7.88 -8.57
C ILE A 81 16.33 -8.21 -8.40
N LEU A 82 17.10 -7.28 -7.87
CA LEU A 82 18.51 -7.52 -7.65
C LEU A 82 18.76 -8.56 -6.58
N GLY A 83 17.77 -8.81 -5.74
CA GLY A 83 17.88 -9.87 -4.76
C GLY A 83 18.85 -9.60 -3.65
N LYS A 84 19.49 -8.47 -3.62
CA LYS A 84 20.43 -8.12 -2.56
C LYS A 84 20.70 -6.64 -2.64
N PRO A 85 21.27 -6.09 -1.59
CA PRO A 85 21.55 -4.68 -1.60
C PRO A 85 22.44 -4.37 -2.77
N PRO A 86 22.24 -3.27 -3.33
CA PRO A 86 23.02 -2.86 -4.42
C PRO A 86 24.42 -2.63 -3.98
N GLY A 87 24.73 -2.58 -2.95
CA GLY A 87 26.03 -2.52 -2.58
C GLY A 87 26.94 -2.11 -3.59
N PRO A 88 28.07 -2.13 -3.30
CA PRO A 88 29.05 -1.58 -4.05
C PRO A 88 29.21 -2.24 -5.27
N VAL A 89 28.74 -2.66 -5.70
CA VAL A 89 28.88 -3.17 -6.75
C VAL A 89 29.55 -2.69 -7.58
N GLN A 90 29.82 -2.64 -7.43
CA GLN A 90 30.27 -2.09 -7.95
C GLN A 90 30.34 -2.26 -8.54
#